data_6839b18076ee2425b54c7b9639f543c3
#
_entry.id   6839b18076ee2425b54c7b9639f543c3
#
_cell.length_a   1.000
_cell.length_b   1.000
_cell.length_c   1.000
_cell.angle_alpha   90.00
_cell.angle_beta   90.00
_cell.angle_gamma   90.00
#
_symmetry.space_group_name_H-M   'P 1'
#
loop_
_entity.id
_entity.type
_entity.pdbx_description
1 polymer ?
#
loop_
_entity_poly.entity_id
_entity_poly.type
_entity_poly.pdbx_seq_one_letter_code
_entity_poly.pdbx_strand_id
1 'polypeptide(L)'
;AAGKYWIAPFAPGFDARLVGGTKTVPRDNGQTLRTEYSSAIRSAPSMLGLISWNEFSENSYVEPSRQFGYQSIDALRQLRGTEPPHAAAPAVKSTFSLWPNVLRLLVFAFTLIGVVAVLTYLRRRSSRRRRHHQDLSSWKSWTHHEP
;
A
#
# COMPACT_ATOMS: atom_id res chain seq x y z
N ALA A 1 36.69 35.91 17.84
CA ALA A 1 35.34 35.39 18.01
C ALA A 1 35.24 34.11 17.16
N ALA A 2 34.90 32.99 17.78
CA ALA A 2 34.68 31.74 17.06
C ALA A 2 33.49 31.99 16.12
N GLY A 3 33.72 31.90 14.80
CA GLY A 3 32.69 32.08 13.78
C GLY A 3 31.59 31.01 13.96
N LYS A 4 30.33 31.42 13.93
CA LYS A 4 29.21 30.46 13.89
C LYS A 4 29.11 29.88 12.49
N TYR A 5 29.03 28.56 12.39
CA TYR A 5 28.77 27.89 11.13
C TYR A 5 27.25 27.74 10.95
N TRP A 6 26.77 28.07 9.76
CA TRP A 6 25.39 27.87 9.35
C TRP A 6 25.31 26.74 8.34
N ILE A 7 24.57 25.69 8.67
CA ILE A 7 24.26 24.58 7.75
C ILE A 7 22.83 24.77 7.28
N ALA A 8 22.64 25.07 5.98
CA ALA A 8 21.31 25.24 5.42
C ALA A 8 20.73 23.89 5.01
N PRO A 9 19.60 23.46 5.62
CA PRO A 9 18.95 22.22 5.24
C PRO A 9 18.17 22.38 3.93
N PHE A 10 18.03 21.28 3.21
CA PHE A 10 17.13 21.17 2.05
C PHE A 10 16.70 19.71 1.87
N ALA A 11 15.49 19.48 1.32
CA ALA A 11 14.88 18.16 1.20
C ALA A 11 14.16 17.98 -0.14
N PRO A 12 13.96 16.75 -0.63
CA PRO A 12 13.22 16.49 -1.87
C PRO A 12 11.71 16.61 -1.72
N GLY A 13 11.21 16.58 -0.52
CA GLY A 13 9.81 16.57 -0.10
C GLY A 13 9.68 15.99 1.29
N PHE A 14 8.45 15.91 1.80
CA PHE A 14 8.18 15.44 3.16
C PHE A 14 6.76 14.89 3.26
N ASP A 15 6.54 13.81 4.02
CA ASP A 15 5.22 13.27 4.30
C ASP A 15 5.21 12.61 5.69
N ALA A 16 4.69 13.33 6.67
CA ALA A 16 4.66 12.88 8.06
C ALA A 16 3.55 11.86 8.38
N ARG A 17 2.69 11.51 7.44
CA ARG A 17 1.51 10.66 7.73
C ARG A 17 1.88 9.28 8.23
N LEU A 18 2.97 8.70 7.74
CA LEU A 18 3.44 7.37 8.21
C LEU A 18 4.00 7.40 9.63
N VAL A 19 4.42 8.57 10.12
CA VAL A 19 4.93 8.76 11.48
C VAL A 19 3.94 9.48 12.40
N GLY A 20 2.65 9.49 12.02
CA GLY A 20 1.57 10.05 12.84
C GLY A 20 1.40 11.58 12.74
N GLY A 21 2.09 12.24 11.82
CA GLY A 21 1.92 13.66 11.54
C GLY A 21 0.89 13.95 10.46
N THR A 22 0.66 15.23 10.20
CA THR A 22 -0.33 15.70 9.19
C THR A 22 0.31 16.53 8.07
N LYS A 23 1.54 16.96 8.24
CA LYS A 23 2.23 17.81 7.26
C LYS A 23 2.73 17.02 6.07
N THR A 24 2.54 17.57 4.87
CA THR A 24 3.06 17.03 3.62
C THR A 24 3.64 18.16 2.76
N VAL A 25 4.76 17.86 2.11
CA VAL A 25 5.37 18.69 1.07
C VAL A 25 5.61 17.79 -0.14
N PRO A 26 4.90 17.97 -1.25
CA PRO A 26 5.05 17.11 -2.42
C PRO A 26 6.44 17.26 -3.04
N ARG A 27 6.95 16.21 -3.67
CA ARG A 27 8.23 16.25 -4.40
C ARG A 27 8.17 17.04 -5.70
N ASP A 28 7.00 17.18 -6.28
CA ASP A 28 6.70 17.95 -7.49
C ASP A 28 7.72 17.69 -8.61
N ASN A 29 7.87 16.44 -8.99
CA ASN A 29 8.84 16.01 -10.01
C ASN A 29 10.28 16.52 -9.77
N GLY A 30 10.68 16.65 -8.50
CA GLY A 30 11.97 17.14 -8.09
C GLY A 30 12.07 18.68 -8.03
N GLN A 31 10.98 19.40 -8.30
CA GLN A 31 10.97 20.86 -8.24
C GLN A 31 11.15 21.37 -6.80
N THR A 32 10.55 20.68 -5.83
CA THR A 32 10.73 20.99 -4.40
C THR A 32 12.21 20.95 -4.03
N LEU A 33 12.94 19.90 -4.41
CA LEU A 33 14.37 19.79 -4.16
C LEU A 33 15.17 20.96 -4.78
N ARG A 34 14.86 21.34 -6.01
CA ARG A 34 15.50 22.47 -6.69
C ARG A 34 15.24 23.80 -6.00
N THR A 35 14.00 24.01 -5.59
CA THR A 35 13.57 25.25 -4.91
C THR A 35 14.21 25.37 -3.55
N GLU A 36 14.19 24.31 -2.75
CA GLU A 36 14.81 24.29 -1.42
C GLU A 36 16.34 24.43 -1.50
N TYR A 37 17.00 23.72 -2.41
CA TYR A 37 18.43 23.89 -2.66
C TYR A 37 18.79 25.34 -3.00
N SER A 38 18.03 25.96 -3.92
CA SER A 38 18.25 27.35 -4.30
C SER A 38 18.04 28.31 -3.13
N SER A 39 17.08 28.04 -2.27
CA SER A 39 16.84 28.83 -1.06
C SER A 39 17.95 28.65 -0.02
N ALA A 40 18.42 27.41 0.15
CA ALA A 40 19.56 27.11 1.01
C ALA A 40 20.82 27.86 0.56
N ILE A 41 21.14 27.86 -0.74
CA ILE A 41 22.28 28.62 -1.29
C ILE A 41 22.13 30.13 -1.04
N ARG A 42 20.94 30.71 -1.24
CA ARG A 42 20.69 32.14 -1.01
C ARG A 42 20.88 32.57 0.43
N SER A 43 20.79 31.64 1.39
CA SER A 43 21.05 31.94 2.81
C SER A 43 22.54 32.11 3.16
N ALA A 44 23.44 32.04 2.16
CA ALA A 44 24.88 32.10 2.29
C ALA A 44 25.43 31.15 3.37
N PRO A 45 25.17 29.86 3.28
CA PRO A 45 25.56 28.91 4.33
C PRO A 45 27.03 28.57 4.29
N SER A 46 27.56 28.14 5.43
CA SER A 46 28.89 27.53 5.50
C SER A 46 28.92 26.14 4.88
N MET A 47 27.80 25.42 4.97
CA MET A 47 27.59 24.08 4.40
C MET A 47 26.12 23.86 4.04
N LEU A 48 25.86 22.92 3.13
CA LEU A 48 24.52 22.46 2.81
C LEU A 48 24.24 21.13 3.51
N GLY A 49 23.05 20.98 4.08
CA GLY A 49 22.59 19.76 4.73
C GLY A 49 21.43 19.12 3.97
N LEU A 50 21.68 18.03 3.25
CA LEU A 50 20.63 17.27 2.59
C LEU A 50 19.88 16.41 3.60
N ILE A 51 18.56 16.56 3.67
CA ILE A 51 17.65 15.76 4.49
C ILE A 51 16.72 15.01 3.55
N SER A 52 16.87 13.67 3.44
CA SER A 52 17.91 12.78 3.95
C SER A 52 18.38 11.82 2.85
N TRP A 53 19.31 10.90 3.17
CA TRP A 53 19.65 9.83 2.23
C TRP A 53 18.50 8.81 2.12
N ASN A 54 18.04 8.25 3.26
CA ASN A 54 17.16 7.08 3.31
C ASN A 54 16.01 7.17 4.34
N GLU A 55 15.52 8.38 4.66
CA GLU A 55 14.36 8.53 5.56
C GLU A 55 13.05 8.26 4.80
N PHE A 56 12.77 6.97 4.60
CA PHE A 56 11.60 6.49 3.86
C PHE A 56 10.28 6.75 4.59
N SER A 57 10.30 6.69 5.92
CA SER A 57 9.12 6.87 6.77
C SER A 57 8.51 8.28 6.66
N GLU A 58 9.34 9.27 6.40
CA GLU A 58 8.95 10.67 6.21
C GLU A 58 8.93 11.11 4.74
N ASN A 59 9.19 10.19 3.82
CA ASN A 59 9.28 10.50 2.39
C ASN A 59 10.26 11.64 2.05
N SER A 60 11.29 11.85 2.86
CA SER A 60 12.32 12.88 2.68
C SER A 60 13.62 12.33 2.07
N TYR A 61 13.64 11.07 1.70
CA TYR A 61 14.82 10.37 1.17
C TYR A 61 15.16 10.74 -0.28
N VAL A 62 16.45 10.66 -0.62
CA VAL A 62 16.97 10.85 -1.99
C VAL A 62 17.49 9.54 -2.60
N GLU A 63 17.64 8.50 -1.80
CA GLU A 63 18.03 7.17 -2.28
C GLU A 63 17.08 6.70 -3.38
N PRO A 64 17.61 6.11 -4.47
CA PRO A 64 16.79 5.60 -5.55
C PRO A 64 15.76 4.58 -5.06
N SER A 65 14.53 4.70 -5.53
CA SER A 65 13.42 3.86 -5.07
C SER A 65 12.54 3.39 -6.23
N ARG A 66 11.70 2.38 -5.97
CA ARG A 66 10.71 1.94 -6.97
C ARG A 66 9.69 3.04 -7.32
N GLN A 67 9.41 3.94 -6.39
CA GLN A 67 8.42 4.99 -6.57
C GLN A 67 8.95 6.17 -7.36
N PHE A 68 10.19 6.61 -7.09
CA PHE A 68 10.75 7.83 -7.66
C PHE A 68 11.97 7.58 -8.57
N GLY A 69 12.42 6.33 -8.70
CA GLY A 69 13.62 6.02 -9.48
C GLY A 69 14.82 6.82 -9.03
N TYR A 70 15.54 7.39 -9.95
CA TYR A 70 16.71 8.26 -9.73
C TYR A 70 16.38 9.76 -9.69
N GLN A 71 15.11 10.16 -9.64
CA GLN A 71 14.64 11.55 -9.75
C GLN A 71 15.41 12.54 -8.88
N SER A 72 15.60 12.22 -7.60
CA SER A 72 16.32 13.11 -6.67
C SER A 72 17.82 13.19 -6.99
N ILE A 73 18.43 12.06 -7.32
CA ILE A 73 19.84 12.01 -7.70
C ILE A 73 20.09 12.78 -8.98
N ASP A 74 19.23 12.66 -9.98
CA ASP A 74 19.36 13.37 -11.25
C ASP A 74 19.15 14.88 -11.05
N ALA A 75 18.19 15.27 -10.20
CA ALA A 75 18.02 16.67 -9.82
C ALA A 75 19.28 17.25 -9.13
N LEU A 76 19.89 16.50 -8.21
CA LEU A 76 21.13 16.90 -7.53
C LEU A 76 22.31 17.02 -8.50
N ARG A 77 22.43 16.10 -9.46
CA ARG A 77 23.47 16.17 -10.51
C ARG A 77 23.31 17.41 -11.37
N GLN A 78 22.09 17.71 -11.82
CA GLN A 78 21.78 18.92 -12.58
C GLN A 78 22.13 20.19 -11.79
N LEU A 79 21.79 20.26 -10.52
CA LEU A 79 22.10 21.38 -9.64
C LEU A 79 23.63 21.60 -9.45
N ARG A 80 24.39 20.51 -9.51
CA ARG A 80 25.86 20.54 -9.43
C ARG A 80 26.55 20.73 -10.80
N GLY A 81 25.81 20.81 -11.89
CA GLY A 81 26.37 20.92 -13.24
C GLY A 81 27.06 19.63 -13.72
N THR A 82 26.71 18.47 -13.16
CA THR A 82 27.28 17.18 -13.60
C THR A 82 26.21 16.45 -14.42
N GLU A 83 26.58 16.02 -15.65
CA GLU A 83 25.68 15.24 -16.48
C GLU A 83 25.31 13.89 -15.83
N PRO A 84 24.05 13.41 -15.96
CA PRO A 84 23.67 12.10 -15.45
C PRO A 84 24.40 11.00 -16.25
N PRO A 85 25.11 10.07 -15.59
CA PRO A 85 25.79 8.98 -16.28
C PRO A 85 24.84 7.88 -16.79
N HIS A 86 23.55 8.00 -16.57
CA HIS A 86 22.56 7.01 -16.97
C HIS A 86 21.53 7.63 -17.90
N ALA A 87 21.38 7.04 -19.09
CA ALA A 87 20.13 7.15 -19.82
C ALA A 87 19.00 6.78 -18.85
N ALA A 88 17.92 7.56 -18.86
CA ALA A 88 16.78 7.36 -17.96
C ALA A 88 16.49 5.88 -17.83
N ALA A 89 16.64 5.34 -16.61
CA ALA A 89 16.24 3.97 -16.36
C ALA A 89 14.80 3.83 -16.85
N PRO A 90 14.47 2.82 -17.66
CA PRO A 90 13.13 2.66 -18.17
C PRO A 90 12.19 2.73 -16.95
N ALA A 91 11.23 3.64 -17.03
CA ALA A 91 10.22 3.78 -15.97
C ALA A 91 9.70 2.38 -15.70
N VAL A 92 10.04 1.81 -14.54
CA VAL A 92 9.49 0.55 -14.11
C VAL A 92 8.00 0.83 -13.94
N LYS A 93 7.23 0.51 -14.99
CA LYS A 93 5.78 0.51 -14.88
C LYS A 93 5.51 -0.40 -13.70
N SER A 94 5.14 0.17 -12.57
CA SER A 94 4.68 -0.59 -11.44
C SER A 94 3.38 -1.26 -11.90
N THR A 95 3.50 -2.44 -12.48
CA THR A 95 2.38 -3.34 -12.63
C THR A 95 2.06 -3.87 -11.22
N PHE A 96 1.63 -2.97 -10.34
CA PHE A 96 0.91 -3.37 -9.15
C PHE A 96 -0.45 -3.85 -9.66
N SER A 97 -0.45 -5.06 -10.18
CA SER A 97 -1.66 -5.74 -10.60
C SER A 97 -2.41 -6.13 -9.33
N LEU A 98 -3.49 -5.42 -9.02
CA LEU A 98 -4.46 -5.84 -7.99
C LEU A 98 -5.17 -7.13 -8.41
N TRP A 99 -5.08 -7.50 -9.70
CA TRP A 99 -5.78 -8.61 -10.32
C TRP A 99 -5.58 -9.96 -9.63
N PRO A 100 -4.35 -10.41 -9.27
CA PRO A 100 -4.19 -11.68 -8.57
C PRO A 100 -4.83 -11.71 -7.18
N ASN A 101 -4.88 -10.57 -6.49
CA ASN A 101 -5.51 -10.49 -5.16
C ASN A 101 -7.03 -10.46 -5.27
N VAL A 102 -7.58 -9.74 -6.26
CA VAL A 102 -9.02 -9.74 -6.56
C VAL A 102 -9.48 -11.14 -6.97
N LEU A 103 -8.74 -11.82 -7.85
CA LEU A 103 -9.06 -13.18 -8.26
C LEU A 103 -9.06 -14.16 -7.08
N ARG A 104 -8.08 -14.07 -6.17
CA ARG A 104 -8.04 -14.88 -4.94
C ARG A 104 -9.26 -14.62 -4.06
N LEU A 105 -9.64 -13.37 -3.84
CA LEU A 105 -10.82 -13.01 -3.06
C LEU A 105 -12.11 -13.56 -3.69
N LEU A 106 -12.24 -13.49 -5.00
CA LEU A 106 -13.39 -14.07 -5.70
C LEU A 106 -13.45 -15.59 -5.54
N VAL A 107 -12.32 -16.28 -5.70
CA VAL A 107 -12.26 -17.75 -5.48
C VAL A 107 -12.67 -18.11 -4.05
N PHE A 108 -12.18 -17.39 -3.03
CA PHE A 108 -12.60 -17.62 -1.64
C PHE A 108 -14.10 -17.36 -1.43
N ALA A 109 -14.65 -16.30 -2.02
CA ALA A 109 -16.07 -16.01 -1.91
C ALA A 109 -16.94 -17.11 -2.55
N PHE A 110 -16.58 -17.57 -3.75
CA PHE A 110 -17.31 -18.65 -4.43
C PHE A 110 -17.22 -19.98 -3.69
N THR A 111 -16.05 -20.34 -3.12
CA THR A 111 -15.92 -21.56 -2.32
C THR A 111 -16.76 -21.49 -1.06
N LEU A 112 -16.79 -20.35 -0.37
CA LEU A 112 -17.63 -20.16 0.81
C LEU A 112 -19.12 -20.30 0.50
N ILE A 113 -19.59 -19.67 -0.57
CA ILE A 113 -20.98 -19.78 -1.05
C ILE A 113 -21.32 -21.25 -1.38
N GLY A 114 -20.41 -21.97 -2.05
CA GLY A 114 -20.58 -23.38 -2.37
C GLY A 114 -20.72 -24.25 -1.10
N VAL A 115 -19.87 -24.03 -0.11
CA VAL A 115 -19.93 -24.77 1.18
C VAL A 115 -21.27 -24.49 1.89
N VAL A 116 -21.69 -23.23 1.98
CA VAL A 116 -22.98 -22.87 2.61
C VAL A 116 -24.15 -23.51 1.85
N ALA A 117 -24.14 -23.50 0.54
CA ALA A 117 -25.19 -24.15 -0.26
C ALA A 117 -25.27 -25.67 -0.02
N VAL A 118 -24.12 -26.35 0.04
CA VAL A 118 -24.06 -27.79 0.33
C VAL A 118 -24.59 -28.08 1.75
N LEU A 119 -24.15 -27.30 2.75
CA LEU A 119 -24.61 -27.48 4.12
C LEU A 119 -26.12 -27.24 4.29
N THR A 120 -26.66 -26.22 3.61
CA THR A 120 -28.12 -25.96 3.64
C THR A 120 -28.89 -27.05 2.92
N TYR A 121 -28.39 -27.57 1.80
CA TYR A 121 -28.97 -28.70 1.10
C TYR A 121 -29.00 -29.96 1.99
N LEU A 122 -27.89 -30.31 2.61
CA LEU A 122 -27.78 -31.46 3.50
C LEU A 122 -28.73 -31.34 4.72
N ARG A 123 -28.80 -30.16 5.33
CA ARG A 123 -29.78 -29.90 6.43
C ARG A 123 -31.22 -30.08 5.98
N ARG A 124 -31.61 -29.55 4.82
CA ARG A 124 -32.96 -29.72 4.26
C ARG A 124 -33.26 -31.18 3.96
N ARG A 125 -32.28 -31.92 3.44
CA ARG A 125 -32.43 -33.36 3.14
C ARG A 125 -32.63 -34.18 4.44
N SER A 126 -31.86 -33.89 5.48
CA SER A 126 -32.00 -34.60 6.78
C SER A 126 -33.31 -34.29 7.46
N SER A 127 -33.82 -33.05 7.39
CA SER A 127 -35.12 -32.66 7.94
C SER A 127 -36.27 -33.35 7.22
N ARG A 128 -36.20 -33.56 5.90
CA ARG A 128 -37.20 -34.31 5.14
C ARG A 128 -37.23 -35.79 5.54
N ARG A 129 -36.07 -36.41 5.77
CA ARG A 129 -36.02 -37.82 6.26
C ARG A 129 -36.61 -37.98 7.65
N ARG A 130 -36.38 -37.02 8.57
CA ARG A 130 -36.95 -37.06 9.91
C ARG A 130 -38.50 -36.96 9.91
N ARG A 131 -39.06 -36.06 9.07
CA ARG A 131 -40.53 -35.95 8.92
C ARG A 131 -41.15 -37.24 8.40
N HIS A 132 -40.54 -37.86 7.37
CA HIS A 132 -41.06 -39.11 6.84
C HIS A 132 -41.03 -40.26 7.85
N HIS A 133 -40.05 -40.33 8.75
CA HIS A 133 -40.00 -41.30 9.85
C HIS A 133 -41.07 -41.03 10.90
N GLN A 134 -41.36 -39.76 11.21
CA GLN A 134 -42.42 -39.41 12.19
C GLN A 134 -43.82 -39.74 11.63
N ASP A 135 -44.07 -39.48 10.35
CA ASP A 135 -45.34 -39.83 9.71
C ASP A 135 -45.58 -41.35 9.71
N LEU A 136 -44.55 -42.13 9.45
CA LEU A 136 -44.64 -43.61 9.49
C LEU A 136 -44.85 -44.14 10.90
N SER A 137 -44.32 -43.50 11.95
CA SER A 137 -44.52 -43.90 13.35
C SER A 137 -45.92 -43.54 13.83
N SER A 138 -46.48 -42.40 13.45
CA SER A 138 -47.84 -42.01 13.78
C SER A 138 -48.87 -42.93 13.12
N TRP A 139 -48.66 -43.35 11.89
CA TRP A 139 -49.56 -44.29 11.19
C TRP A 139 -49.63 -45.68 11.88
N LYS A 140 -48.48 -46.20 12.37
CA LYS A 140 -48.43 -47.46 13.11
C LYS A 140 -49.21 -47.43 14.42
N SER A 141 -49.35 -46.31 15.10
CA SER A 141 -50.10 -46.17 16.33
C SER A 141 -51.62 -46.26 16.12
N TRP A 142 -52.14 -45.96 14.95
CA TRP A 142 -53.56 -46.07 14.62
C TRP A 142 -54.01 -47.48 14.30
N THR A 143 -53.12 -48.36 13.82
CA THR A 143 -53.48 -49.74 13.47
C THR A 143 -53.58 -50.72 14.66
N HIS A 144 -53.29 -50.27 15.87
CA HIS A 144 -53.38 -51.09 17.10
C HIS A 144 -54.59 -50.77 17.99
N HIS A 145 -55.54 -49.96 17.50
CA HIS A 145 -56.80 -49.65 18.25
C HIS A 145 -58.03 -50.09 17.47
N GLU A 146 -58.08 -51.34 17.01
CA GLU A 146 -59.38 -51.99 16.72
C GLU A 146 -59.65 -53.06 17.78
N PRO A 147 -60.91 -53.13 18.34
CA PRO A 147 -61.30 -54.01 19.41
C PRO A 147 -61.44 -55.48 19.01
#